data_47c77c2bf969df1e5b99aa98a4338f66
#
_entry.id   47c77c2bf969df1e5b99aa98a4338f66
#
_cell.length_a   1.000
_cell.length_b   1.000
_cell.length_c   1.000
_cell.angle_alpha   90.00
_cell.angle_beta   90.00
_cell.angle_gamma   90.00
#
_symmetry.space_group_name_H-M   'P 1'
#
loop_
_entity.id
_entity.type
_entity.pdbx_description
1 polymer ?
#
loop_
_entity_poly.entity_id
_entity_poly.type
_entity_poly.pdbx_seq_one_letter_code
_entity_poly.pdbx_strand_id
1 'polypeptide(L)'
;MELFHGVLYGFQVALQPINLLYCFVGVFIGTLVGVLPGLGPAAAIALLLPSTFAASPVSAIIMLAGIYYGAMYGGSTTSILVNIPGEAASVVTCLDGHAMARQGRAGAALGIAAFGSFIAGTFSVVLLTFLAPFLARVTLSFGPPEYFALMVLGLTLLTYFARESMVKALMMAAVGLLCGSVGQDVISGRFRFAFGIRTLEDGLGLVPVIMGLFGISEVLLNLERREEATEIFTPPTTGLLPTRGDWRASAAPIFRGSVLGFFLGILPGAGAIIASFVSYAVEKRVSRHPERFGTGAIEGVAGPEAANNAAAGGAFIPLLTLGIPANAVMAILLGALMIHGLQPGPLLVKQAPDVFWGIITSMYIGNAMLLVLNLPLIPMWALLLRVPYAIMFPFILLFCLIGAYSVGNNVGDGLVMWVFGIVGYLLKKFDYEGAPLILAMVIGPMMEEALRQSLILSSGSFAVFVSRPISAGFILVSALLLLLPLLRRGHDLIPRQR
;
A
#
# COMPACT_ATOMS: atom_id res chain seq x y z
N MET A 1 -5.07 -9.50 29.93
CA MET A 1 -4.07 -10.60 29.93
C MET A 1 -3.81 -11.15 28.54
N GLU A 2 -4.84 -11.47 27.74
CA GLU A 2 -4.68 -12.03 26.38
C GLU A 2 -3.84 -11.17 25.42
N LEU A 3 -4.00 -9.84 25.46
CA LEU A 3 -3.22 -8.92 24.60
C LEU A 3 -1.72 -9.00 24.92
N PHE A 4 -1.36 -8.95 26.21
CA PHE A 4 0.03 -8.99 26.63
C PHE A 4 0.70 -10.32 26.29
N HIS A 5 -0.01 -11.45 26.50
CA HIS A 5 0.46 -12.75 26.07
C HIS A 5 0.64 -12.84 24.56
N GLY A 6 -0.30 -12.28 23.76
CA GLY A 6 -0.19 -12.25 22.32
C GLY A 6 1.03 -11.46 21.83
N VAL A 7 1.27 -10.28 22.41
CA VAL A 7 2.46 -9.47 22.07
C VAL A 7 3.75 -10.20 22.43
N LEU A 8 3.82 -10.78 23.63
CA LEU A 8 5.01 -11.53 24.08
C LEU A 8 5.28 -12.72 23.16
N TYR A 9 4.22 -13.48 22.82
CA TYR A 9 4.31 -14.58 21.88
C TYR A 9 4.77 -14.10 20.48
N GLY A 10 4.22 -12.99 20.00
CA GLY A 10 4.64 -12.40 18.73
C GLY A 10 6.14 -12.04 18.72
N PHE A 11 6.66 -11.45 19.81
CA PHE A 11 8.10 -11.19 19.92
C PHE A 11 8.93 -12.47 19.96
N GLN A 12 8.46 -13.53 20.62
CA GLN A 12 9.14 -14.83 20.58
C GLN A 12 9.21 -15.39 19.14
N VAL A 13 8.16 -15.21 18.35
CA VAL A 13 8.13 -15.60 16.93
C VAL A 13 9.03 -14.69 16.10
N ALA A 14 8.90 -13.38 16.21
CA ALA A 14 9.63 -12.42 15.37
C ALA A 14 11.15 -12.41 15.65
N LEU A 15 11.57 -12.70 16.88
CA LEU A 15 12.97 -12.77 17.28
C LEU A 15 13.65 -14.10 16.93
N GLN A 16 12.92 -15.08 16.38
CA GLN A 16 13.58 -16.27 15.84
C GLN A 16 14.59 -15.88 14.75
N PRO A 17 15.78 -16.46 14.72
CA PRO A 17 16.84 -16.06 13.80
C PRO A 17 16.41 -16.01 12.34
N ILE A 18 15.59 -16.97 11.91
CA ILE A 18 15.08 -17.03 10.54
C ILE A 18 14.11 -15.84 10.26
N ASN A 19 13.21 -15.52 11.17
CA ASN A 19 12.26 -14.43 11.04
C ASN A 19 12.96 -13.07 11.10
N LEU A 20 14.00 -12.92 11.94
CA LEU A 20 14.87 -11.74 11.95
C LEU A 20 15.60 -11.56 10.62
N LEU A 21 16.10 -12.65 10.04
CA LEU A 21 16.75 -12.60 8.73
C LEU A 21 15.76 -12.15 7.64
N TYR A 22 14.56 -12.74 7.60
CA TYR A 22 13.52 -12.35 6.64
C TYR A 22 13.04 -10.91 6.86
N CYS A 23 12.91 -10.46 8.11
CA CYS A 23 12.62 -9.08 8.45
C CYS A 23 13.72 -8.14 7.92
N PHE A 24 14.99 -8.45 8.19
CA PHE A 24 16.13 -7.67 7.71
C PHE A 24 16.17 -7.61 6.18
N VAL A 25 16.04 -8.76 5.50
CA VAL A 25 16.01 -8.84 4.04
C VAL A 25 14.86 -8.00 3.49
N GLY A 26 13.67 -8.11 4.09
CA GLY A 26 12.50 -7.34 3.70
C GLY A 26 12.73 -5.82 3.81
N VAL A 27 13.17 -5.33 4.96
CA VAL A 27 13.39 -3.88 5.15
C VAL A 27 14.56 -3.35 4.32
N PHE A 28 15.61 -4.16 4.12
CA PHE A 28 16.73 -3.79 3.27
C PHE A 28 16.31 -3.65 1.81
N ILE A 29 15.64 -4.67 1.25
CA ILE A 29 15.12 -4.64 -0.12
C ILE A 29 14.05 -3.55 -0.26
N GLY A 30 13.19 -3.37 0.74
CA GLY A 30 12.22 -2.28 0.75
C GLY A 30 12.90 -0.92 0.63
N THR A 31 13.90 -0.64 1.46
CA THR A 31 14.68 0.60 1.38
C THR A 31 15.35 0.76 0.03
N LEU A 32 15.97 -0.31 -0.49
CA LEU A 32 16.59 -0.34 -1.81
C LEU A 32 15.61 0.07 -2.91
N VAL A 33 14.44 -0.55 -2.93
CA VAL A 33 13.37 -0.29 -3.91
C VAL A 33 12.81 1.12 -3.76
N GLY A 34 12.63 1.58 -2.52
CA GLY A 34 12.19 2.96 -2.26
C GLY A 34 13.17 4.01 -2.74
N VAL A 35 14.48 3.74 -2.64
CA VAL A 35 15.53 4.63 -3.17
C VAL A 35 15.57 4.64 -4.69
N LEU A 36 15.20 3.54 -5.35
CA LEU A 36 15.24 3.43 -6.81
C LEU A 36 13.94 3.99 -7.43
N PRO A 37 13.98 5.13 -8.14
CA PRO A 37 12.78 5.72 -8.75
C PRO A 37 12.13 4.75 -9.74
N GLY A 38 10.81 4.69 -9.72
CA GLY A 38 10.04 3.90 -10.67
C GLY A 38 9.80 2.44 -10.25
N LEU A 39 10.38 1.96 -9.14
CA LEU A 39 10.10 0.66 -8.56
C LEU A 39 9.27 0.85 -7.28
N GLY A 40 7.97 0.92 -7.39
CA GLY A 40 7.12 1.01 -6.19
C GLY A 40 7.09 -0.28 -5.38
N PRO A 41 6.65 -0.21 -4.09
CA PRO A 41 6.59 -1.38 -3.20
C PRO A 41 5.68 -2.49 -3.73
N ALA A 42 4.62 -2.16 -4.46
CA ALA A 42 3.74 -3.15 -5.08
C ALA A 42 4.48 -4.05 -6.09
N ALA A 43 5.27 -3.44 -6.98
CA ALA A 43 6.08 -4.18 -7.95
C ALA A 43 7.13 -5.05 -7.24
N ALA A 44 7.81 -4.51 -6.23
CA ALA A 44 8.83 -5.24 -5.49
C ALA A 44 8.28 -6.45 -4.75
N ILE A 45 7.15 -6.30 -4.07
CA ILE A 45 6.49 -7.41 -3.36
C ILE A 45 6.05 -8.47 -4.37
N ALA A 46 5.43 -8.06 -5.49
CA ALA A 46 5.00 -8.99 -6.53
C ALA A 46 6.17 -9.80 -7.11
N LEU A 47 7.30 -9.12 -7.39
CA LEU A 47 8.54 -9.73 -7.89
C LEU A 47 9.12 -10.76 -6.93
N LEU A 48 9.08 -10.47 -5.62
CA LEU A 48 9.72 -11.30 -4.61
C LEU A 48 8.78 -12.32 -3.98
N LEU A 49 7.47 -12.20 -4.20
CA LEU A 49 6.49 -13.13 -3.68
C LEU A 49 6.82 -14.60 -4.04
N PRO A 50 7.20 -14.96 -5.29
CA PRO A 50 7.57 -16.34 -5.60
C PRO A 50 8.75 -16.87 -4.79
N SER A 51 9.71 -16.02 -4.43
CA SER A 51 10.85 -16.41 -3.59
C SER A 51 10.46 -16.81 -2.16
N THR A 52 9.25 -16.43 -1.75
CA THR A 52 8.74 -16.76 -0.40
C THR A 52 8.10 -18.14 -0.30
N PHE A 53 7.86 -18.85 -1.41
CA PHE A 53 7.14 -20.12 -1.39
C PHE A 53 7.89 -21.24 -0.64
N ALA A 54 9.21 -21.16 -0.57
CA ALA A 54 10.02 -22.09 0.22
C ALA A 54 10.11 -21.70 1.72
N ALA A 55 9.61 -20.52 2.09
CA ALA A 55 9.64 -20.01 3.46
C ALA A 55 8.39 -20.42 4.26
N SER A 56 8.50 -20.38 5.59
CA SER A 56 7.30 -20.48 6.42
C SER A 56 6.35 -19.30 6.15
N PRO A 57 5.03 -19.49 6.30
CA PRO A 57 4.07 -18.40 6.10
C PRO A 57 4.41 -17.13 6.91
N VAL A 58 4.84 -17.30 8.16
CA VAL A 58 5.25 -16.19 9.04
C VAL A 58 6.45 -15.44 8.47
N SER A 59 7.52 -16.15 8.11
CA SER A 59 8.74 -15.56 7.56
C SER A 59 8.47 -14.82 6.24
N ALA A 60 7.67 -15.45 5.37
CA ALA A 60 7.27 -14.88 4.10
C ALA A 60 6.55 -13.53 4.28
N ILE A 61 5.52 -13.48 5.12
CA ILE A 61 4.74 -12.26 5.30
C ILE A 61 5.53 -11.18 6.07
N ILE A 62 6.38 -11.56 7.02
CA ILE A 62 7.31 -10.63 7.68
C ILE A 62 8.21 -9.95 6.64
N MET A 63 8.79 -10.69 5.70
CA MET A 63 9.63 -10.13 4.63
C MET A 63 8.84 -9.20 3.74
N LEU A 64 7.69 -9.62 3.24
CA LEU A 64 6.86 -8.83 2.33
C LEU A 64 6.33 -7.56 3.00
N ALA A 65 5.94 -7.62 4.27
CA ALA A 65 5.59 -6.45 5.07
C ALA A 65 6.79 -5.50 5.21
N GLY A 66 7.99 -6.05 5.48
CA GLY A 66 9.24 -5.31 5.55
C GLY A 66 9.54 -4.53 4.28
N ILE A 67 9.29 -5.12 3.11
CA ILE A 67 9.45 -4.44 1.82
C ILE A 67 8.51 -3.22 1.74
N TYR A 68 7.27 -3.36 2.20
CA TYR A 68 6.30 -2.26 2.13
C TYR A 68 6.72 -1.05 2.96
N TYR A 69 6.89 -1.22 4.26
CA TYR A 69 7.25 -0.07 5.10
C TYR A 69 8.72 0.37 4.89
N GLY A 70 9.61 -0.51 4.42
CA GLY A 70 10.96 -0.16 4.02
C GLY A 70 11.00 0.78 2.80
N ALA A 71 10.12 0.56 1.81
CA ALA A 71 10.04 1.42 0.64
C ALA A 71 9.59 2.85 0.99
N MET A 72 8.74 3.00 2.01
CA MET A 72 8.31 4.33 2.48
C MET A 72 9.50 5.14 3.00
N TYR A 73 10.45 4.52 3.70
CA TYR A 73 11.68 5.18 4.15
C TYR A 73 12.64 5.51 3.00
N GLY A 74 12.86 4.55 2.10
CA GLY A 74 13.79 4.72 0.97
C GLY A 74 13.37 5.85 0.04
N GLY A 75 12.07 6.00 -0.21
CA GLY A 75 11.49 7.01 -1.09
C GLY A 75 11.81 8.44 -0.67
N SER A 76 11.87 8.73 0.62
CA SER A 76 12.23 10.03 1.16
C SER A 76 13.65 10.44 0.81
N THR A 77 14.59 9.49 0.80
CA THR A 77 15.99 9.76 0.48
C THR A 77 16.13 10.30 -0.94
N THR A 78 15.47 9.67 -1.89
CA THR A 78 15.50 10.09 -3.31
C THR A 78 14.78 11.42 -3.51
N SER A 79 13.63 11.59 -2.89
CA SER A 79 12.85 12.85 -2.93
C SER A 79 13.68 14.04 -2.45
N ILE A 80 14.41 13.89 -1.36
CA ILE A 80 15.24 14.95 -0.78
C ILE A 80 16.51 15.21 -1.63
N LEU A 81 17.22 14.16 -2.03
CA LEU A 81 18.52 14.31 -2.68
C LEU A 81 18.42 14.71 -4.15
N VAL A 82 17.47 14.13 -4.91
CA VAL A 82 17.43 14.28 -6.37
C VAL A 82 16.13 14.88 -6.91
N ASN A 83 15.20 15.27 -6.03
CA ASN A 83 13.89 15.82 -6.43
C ASN A 83 13.05 14.88 -7.30
N ILE A 84 13.27 13.59 -7.18
CA ILE A 84 12.49 12.56 -7.84
C ILE A 84 11.88 11.70 -6.75
N PRO A 85 10.57 11.53 -6.69
CA PRO A 85 9.96 10.69 -5.67
C PRO A 85 10.37 9.23 -5.88
N GLY A 86 10.93 8.60 -4.85
CA GLY A 86 11.27 7.18 -4.91
C GLY A 86 10.01 6.32 -4.92
N GLU A 87 8.96 6.77 -4.20
CA GLU A 87 7.63 6.19 -4.24
C GLU A 87 6.55 7.30 -4.21
N ALA A 88 5.32 6.94 -4.56
CA ALA A 88 4.28 7.95 -4.82
C ALA A 88 3.87 8.79 -3.60
N ALA A 89 4.03 8.29 -2.37
CA ALA A 89 3.69 9.05 -1.16
C ALA A 89 4.77 10.08 -0.80
N SER A 90 6.01 9.90 -1.27
CA SER A 90 7.13 10.82 -1.04
C SER A 90 7.19 12.01 -2.02
N VAL A 91 6.25 12.11 -2.96
CA VAL A 91 6.13 13.27 -3.88
C VAL A 91 6.08 14.60 -3.12
N VAL A 92 5.35 14.65 -2.02
CA VAL A 92 5.19 15.87 -1.21
C VAL A 92 6.52 16.27 -0.56
N THR A 93 7.34 15.29 -0.19
CA THR A 93 8.65 15.51 0.41
C THR A 93 9.64 16.19 -0.56
N CYS A 94 9.43 16.06 -1.89
CA CYS A 94 10.21 16.80 -2.88
C CYS A 94 10.08 18.32 -2.71
N LEU A 95 8.90 18.82 -2.32
CA LEU A 95 8.61 20.26 -2.28
C LEU A 95 9.55 21.01 -1.33
N ASP A 96 9.64 20.57 -0.08
CA ASP A 96 10.45 21.23 0.94
C ASP A 96 11.79 20.50 1.19
N GLY A 97 11.78 19.17 1.12
CA GLY A 97 12.99 18.37 1.38
C GLY A 97 14.11 18.65 0.40
N HIS A 98 13.81 18.71 -0.90
CA HIS A 98 14.80 19.07 -1.92
C HIS A 98 15.22 20.54 -1.81
N ALA A 99 14.29 21.45 -1.52
CA ALA A 99 14.63 22.85 -1.28
C ALA A 99 15.59 23.01 -0.10
N MET A 100 15.40 22.27 1.01
CA MET A 100 16.36 22.22 2.12
C MET A 100 17.71 21.65 1.68
N ALA A 101 17.74 20.60 0.85
CA ALA A 101 18.98 20.01 0.34
C ALA A 101 19.77 21.03 -0.49
N ARG A 102 19.12 21.80 -1.36
CA ARG A 102 19.75 22.88 -2.14
C ARG A 102 20.28 24.03 -1.27
N GLN A 103 19.71 24.23 -0.08
CA GLN A 103 20.18 25.20 0.91
C GLN A 103 21.32 24.66 1.79
N GLY A 104 21.87 23.47 1.50
CA GLY A 104 22.92 22.83 2.30
C GLY A 104 22.39 22.14 3.58
N ARG A 105 21.09 21.96 3.73
CA ARG A 105 20.44 21.33 4.89
C ARG A 105 19.91 19.92 4.58
N ALA A 106 20.52 19.23 3.62
CA ALA A 106 20.14 17.86 3.26
C ALA A 106 20.17 16.91 4.44
N GLY A 107 21.21 16.99 5.29
CA GLY A 107 21.33 16.15 6.48
C GLY A 107 20.17 16.36 7.46
N ALA A 108 19.76 17.60 7.72
CA ALA A 108 18.63 17.90 8.60
C ALA A 108 17.30 17.36 8.03
N ALA A 109 17.07 17.50 6.72
CA ALA A 109 15.88 16.97 6.05
C ALA A 109 15.82 15.44 6.14
N LEU A 110 16.93 14.75 5.79
CA LEU A 110 17.04 13.29 5.87
C LEU A 110 16.91 12.78 7.30
N GLY A 111 17.53 13.46 8.26
CA GLY A 111 17.43 13.11 9.68
C GLY A 111 15.99 13.22 10.20
N ILE A 112 15.31 14.34 9.93
CA ILE A 112 13.90 14.51 10.35
C ILE A 112 12.97 13.55 9.62
N ALA A 113 13.18 13.27 8.35
CA ALA A 113 12.42 12.26 7.63
C ALA A 113 12.58 10.89 8.30
N ALA A 114 13.82 10.43 8.57
CA ALA A 114 14.07 9.14 9.18
C ALA A 114 13.49 9.03 10.62
N PHE A 115 13.75 10.01 11.48
CA PHE A 115 13.21 10.00 12.85
C PHE A 115 11.70 10.18 12.88
N GLY A 116 11.14 11.07 12.04
CA GLY A 116 9.70 11.27 11.92
C GLY A 116 9.00 9.99 11.50
N SER A 117 9.54 9.30 10.49
CA SER A 117 9.06 8.00 10.02
C SER A 117 9.14 6.93 11.11
N PHE A 118 10.24 6.87 11.85
CA PHE A 118 10.41 5.93 12.98
C PHE A 118 9.38 6.15 14.09
N ILE A 119 9.18 7.40 14.50
CA ILE A 119 8.20 7.76 15.53
C ILE A 119 6.79 7.43 15.06
N ALA A 120 6.44 7.82 13.84
CA ALA A 120 5.12 7.59 13.26
C ALA A 120 4.85 6.10 13.00
N GLY A 121 5.86 5.37 12.48
CA GLY A 121 5.80 3.92 12.31
C GLY A 121 5.57 3.22 13.64
N THR A 122 6.34 3.56 14.68
CA THR A 122 6.16 3.01 16.02
C THR A 122 4.78 3.34 16.59
N PHE A 123 4.33 4.60 16.47
CA PHE A 123 2.99 5.03 16.87
C PHE A 123 1.90 4.19 16.20
N SER A 124 2.01 3.98 14.89
CA SER A 124 1.02 3.20 14.13
C SER A 124 1.00 1.73 14.55
N VAL A 125 2.18 1.13 14.82
CA VAL A 125 2.25 -0.26 15.28
C VAL A 125 1.71 -0.42 16.70
N VAL A 126 1.91 0.57 17.57
CA VAL A 126 1.28 0.60 18.90
C VAL A 126 -0.24 0.62 18.75
N LEU A 127 -0.79 1.51 17.94
CA LEU A 127 -2.24 1.54 17.71
C LEU A 127 -2.75 0.25 17.05
N LEU A 128 -2.02 -0.31 16.08
CA LEU A 128 -2.32 -1.59 15.45
C LEU A 128 -2.40 -2.71 16.51
N THR A 129 -1.44 -2.76 17.43
CA THR A 129 -1.38 -3.76 18.51
C THR A 129 -2.65 -3.77 19.38
N PHE A 130 -3.22 -2.59 19.66
CA PHE A 130 -4.43 -2.49 20.48
C PHE A 130 -5.71 -2.60 19.65
N LEU A 131 -5.77 -1.97 18.48
CA LEU A 131 -6.99 -1.91 17.68
C LEU A 131 -7.27 -3.21 16.90
N ALA A 132 -6.24 -3.88 16.40
CA ALA A 132 -6.47 -5.06 15.56
C ALA A 132 -7.18 -6.20 16.31
N PRO A 133 -6.78 -6.62 17.52
CA PRO A 133 -7.52 -7.64 18.26
C PRO A 133 -8.92 -7.20 18.70
N PHE A 134 -9.10 -5.90 18.96
CA PHE A 134 -10.40 -5.34 19.29
C PHE A 134 -11.35 -5.41 18.08
N LEU A 135 -10.90 -4.93 16.92
CA LEU A 135 -11.67 -4.97 15.67
C LEU A 135 -11.95 -6.40 15.23
N ALA A 136 -10.97 -7.31 15.33
CA ALA A 136 -11.19 -8.73 15.03
C ALA A 136 -12.32 -9.33 15.86
N ARG A 137 -12.47 -8.93 17.14
CA ARG A 137 -13.61 -9.37 17.97
C ARG A 137 -14.94 -8.79 17.52
N VAL A 138 -14.97 -7.51 17.15
CA VAL A 138 -16.18 -6.86 16.64
C VAL A 138 -16.63 -7.50 15.33
N THR A 139 -15.70 -7.79 14.45
CA THR A 139 -16.00 -8.39 13.13
C THR A 139 -16.42 -9.84 13.18
N LEU A 140 -16.20 -10.56 14.28
CA LEU A 140 -16.78 -11.88 14.50
C LEU A 140 -18.32 -11.87 14.57
N SER A 141 -18.94 -10.72 14.81
CA SER A 141 -20.40 -10.55 14.76
C SER A 141 -20.93 -10.31 13.35
N PHE A 142 -20.06 -10.12 12.36
CA PHE A 142 -20.46 -9.88 10.99
C PHE A 142 -20.89 -11.19 10.33
N GLY A 143 -22.03 -11.17 9.67
CA GLY A 143 -22.48 -12.23 8.77
C GLY A 143 -22.23 -11.85 7.31
N PRO A 144 -22.64 -12.72 6.36
CA PRO A 144 -22.47 -12.46 4.94
C PRO A 144 -23.03 -11.10 4.47
N PRO A 145 -24.18 -10.59 4.95
CA PRO A 145 -24.67 -9.28 4.54
C PRO A 145 -23.75 -8.12 4.94
N GLU A 146 -23.15 -8.18 6.15
CA GLU A 146 -22.22 -7.17 6.62
C GLU A 146 -20.91 -7.20 5.81
N TYR A 147 -20.39 -8.39 5.50
CA TYR A 147 -19.21 -8.54 4.66
C TYR A 147 -19.46 -8.02 3.25
N PHE A 148 -20.58 -8.35 2.62
CA PHE A 148 -20.94 -7.79 1.33
C PHE A 148 -20.97 -6.26 1.35
N ALA A 149 -21.72 -5.69 2.30
CA ALA A 149 -21.86 -4.25 2.43
C ALA A 149 -20.51 -3.54 2.71
N LEU A 150 -19.65 -4.15 3.52
CA LEU A 150 -18.31 -3.66 3.82
C LEU A 150 -17.39 -3.67 2.57
N MET A 151 -17.47 -4.71 1.75
CA MET A 151 -16.71 -4.79 0.49
C MET A 151 -17.20 -3.76 -0.53
N VAL A 152 -18.52 -3.52 -0.62
CA VAL A 152 -19.11 -2.44 -1.41
C VAL A 152 -18.59 -1.08 -0.92
N LEU A 153 -18.57 -0.86 0.39
CA LEU A 153 -18.02 0.36 0.98
C LEU A 153 -16.52 0.51 0.65
N GLY A 154 -15.73 -0.55 0.76
CA GLY A 154 -14.30 -0.56 0.44
C GLY A 154 -14.04 -0.16 -1.01
N LEU A 155 -14.75 -0.74 -1.97
CA LEU A 155 -14.66 -0.37 -3.39
C LEU A 155 -15.13 1.07 -3.63
N THR A 156 -16.18 1.51 -2.95
CA THR A 156 -16.69 2.88 -3.05
C THR A 156 -15.69 3.90 -2.53
N LEU A 157 -15.09 3.65 -1.37
CA LEU A 157 -14.04 4.51 -0.81
C LEU A 157 -12.83 4.59 -1.73
N LEU A 158 -12.38 3.45 -2.27
CA LEU A 158 -11.27 3.39 -3.22
C LEU A 158 -11.53 4.27 -4.45
N THR A 159 -12.74 4.19 -5.02
CA THR A 159 -13.10 5.00 -6.19
C THR A 159 -13.31 6.48 -5.84
N TYR A 160 -13.80 6.78 -4.64
CA TYR A 160 -13.97 8.14 -4.15
C TYR A 160 -12.64 8.87 -3.91
N PHE A 161 -11.61 8.14 -3.42
CA PHE A 161 -10.27 8.67 -3.19
C PHE A 161 -9.34 8.54 -4.40
N ALA A 162 -9.85 8.12 -5.57
CA ALA A 162 -9.05 8.07 -6.79
C ALA A 162 -8.49 9.46 -7.15
N ARG A 163 -7.23 9.51 -7.57
CA ARG A 163 -6.47 10.76 -7.77
C ARG A 163 -6.98 11.55 -8.97
N GLU A 164 -7.21 10.85 -10.10
CA GLU A 164 -7.50 11.50 -11.38
C GLU A 164 -9.01 11.67 -11.61
N SER A 165 -9.76 10.58 -11.59
CA SER A 165 -11.18 10.59 -11.87
C SER A 165 -11.90 9.41 -11.23
N MET A 166 -12.93 9.70 -10.45
CA MET A 166 -13.82 8.68 -9.89
C MET A 166 -14.43 7.78 -10.98
N VAL A 167 -14.75 8.32 -12.16
CA VAL A 167 -15.31 7.55 -13.28
C VAL A 167 -14.27 6.56 -13.81
N LYS A 168 -13.03 7.00 -14.03
CA LYS A 168 -11.92 6.12 -14.44
C LYS A 168 -11.70 5.01 -13.41
N ALA A 169 -11.73 5.35 -12.12
CA ALA A 169 -11.58 4.36 -11.05
C ALA A 169 -12.72 3.35 -11.00
N LEU A 170 -13.97 3.80 -11.19
CA LEU A 170 -15.13 2.89 -11.31
C LEU A 170 -15.02 1.97 -12.53
N MET A 171 -14.54 2.48 -13.67
CA MET A 171 -14.28 1.64 -14.85
C MET A 171 -13.23 0.58 -14.54
N MET A 172 -12.14 0.96 -13.88
CA MET A 172 -11.09 0.00 -13.49
C MET A 172 -11.58 -1.01 -12.46
N ALA A 173 -12.39 -0.59 -11.50
CA ALA A 173 -13.03 -1.51 -10.56
C ALA A 173 -13.96 -2.51 -11.28
N ALA A 174 -14.76 -2.05 -12.23
CA ALA A 174 -15.62 -2.92 -13.05
C ALA A 174 -14.80 -3.95 -13.85
N VAL A 175 -13.71 -3.51 -14.49
CA VAL A 175 -12.76 -4.43 -15.18
C VAL A 175 -12.14 -5.42 -14.18
N GLY A 176 -11.76 -4.96 -12.99
CA GLY A 176 -11.22 -5.83 -11.94
C GLY A 176 -12.22 -6.89 -11.47
N LEU A 177 -13.49 -6.52 -11.28
CA LEU A 177 -14.57 -7.48 -10.96
C LEU A 177 -14.74 -8.53 -12.06
N LEU A 178 -14.69 -8.10 -13.33
CA LEU A 178 -14.75 -9.02 -14.47
C LEU A 178 -13.53 -9.95 -14.49
N CYS A 179 -12.33 -9.44 -14.28
CA CYS A 179 -11.11 -10.25 -14.20
C CYS A 179 -11.19 -11.26 -13.04
N GLY A 180 -11.70 -10.86 -11.87
CA GLY A 180 -11.90 -11.75 -10.72
C GLY A 180 -12.99 -12.81 -10.93
N SER A 181 -13.87 -12.64 -11.91
CA SER A 181 -14.91 -13.62 -12.25
C SER A 181 -14.47 -14.67 -13.30
N VAL A 182 -13.27 -14.54 -13.86
CA VAL A 182 -12.69 -15.54 -14.80
C VAL A 182 -12.29 -16.79 -14.03
N GLY A 183 -12.58 -17.97 -14.59
CA GLY A 183 -12.22 -19.27 -13.99
C GLY A 183 -13.43 -20.05 -13.49
N GLN A 184 -13.18 -20.95 -12.54
CA GLN A 184 -14.21 -21.81 -11.98
C GLN A 184 -15.02 -21.09 -10.91
N ASP A 185 -16.33 -21.06 -11.04
CA ASP A 185 -17.25 -20.59 -10.01
C ASP A 185 -17.25 -21.54 -8.80
N VAL A 186 -16.85 -21.02 -7.64
CA VAL A 186 -16.72 -21.79 -6.38
C VAL A 186 -18.03 -22.45 -5.94
N ILE A 187 -19.19 -21.85 -6.24
CA ILE A 187 -20.50 -22.35 -5.80
C ILE A 187 -21.09 -23.35 -6.80
N SER A 188 -21.05 -23.05 -8.10
CA SER A 188 -21.68 -23.88 -9.12
C SER A 188 -20.72 -24.85 -9.81
N GLY A 189 -19.40 -24.67 -9.64
CA GLY A 189 -18.36 -25.47 -10.31
C GLY A 189 -18.25 -25.22 -11.83
N ARG A 190 -19.01 -24.27 -12.38
CA ARG A 190 -18.99 -23.96 -13.81
C ARG A 190 -17.87 -23.00 -14.16
N PHE A 191 -17.23 -23.21 -15.33
CA PHE A 191 -16.23 -22.28 -15.85
C PHE A 191 -16.91 -21.03 -16.43
N ARG A 192 -16.33 -19.87 -16.11
CA ARG A 192 -16.74 -18.56 -16.60
C ARG A 192 -15.59 -17.93 -17.37
N PHE A 193 -15.87 -17.40 -18.55
CA PHE A 193 -14.91 -16.69 -19.39
C PHE A 193 -13.58 -17.43 -19.64
N ALA A 194 -13.60 -18.77 -19.53
CA ALA A 194 -12.42 -19.60 -19.76
C ALA A 194 -12.18 -19.88 -21.27
N PHE A 195 -13.23 -19.78 -22.11
CA PHE A 195 -13.19 -19.97 -23.57
C PHE A 195 -12.47 -21.24 -24.02
N GLY A 196 -12.42 -22.28 -23.19
CA GLY A 196 -11.68 -23.52 -23.45
C GLY A 196 -10.17 -23.40 -23.34
N ILE A 197 -9.66 -22.30 -22.79
CA ILE A 197 -8.23 -22.07 -22.56
C ILE A 197 -7.90 -22.55 -21.15
N ARG A 198 -7.09 -23.60 -21.04
CA ARG A 198 -6.74 -24.27 -19.79
C ARG A 198 -6.19 -23.31 -18.72
N THR A 199 -5.35 -22.36 -19.11
CA THR A 199 -4.81 -21.35 -18.19
C THR A 199 -5.90 -20.46 -17.57
N LEU A 200 -7.03 -20.24 -18.26
CA LEU A 200 -8.15 -19.44 -17.77
C LEU A 200 -9.17 -20.25 -16.96
N GLU A 201 -9.10 -21.58 -16.99
CA GLU A 201 -9.98 -22.44 -16.18
C GLU A 201 -9.68 -22.29 -14.69
N ASP A 202 -8.39 -22.13 -14.33
CA ASP A 202 -7.95 -21.83 -12.96
C ASP A 202 -8.11 -20.36 -12.57
N GLY A 203 -8.58 -19.52 -13.48
CA GLY A 203 -8.73 -18.07 -13.31
C GLY A 203 -7.47 -17.29 -13.70
N LEU A 204 -7.60 -15.95 -13.67
CA LEU A 204 -6.45 -15.07 -13.86
C LEU A 204 -5.61 -15.04 -12.59
N GLY A 205 -4.38 -15.54 -12.66
CA GLY A 205 -3.45 -15.51 -11.53
C GLY A 205 -3.21 -14.07 -11.03
N LEU A 206 -3.45 -13.82 -9.77
CA LEU A 206 -3.30 -12.48 -9.18
C LEU A 206 -1.86 -11.97 -9.34
N VAL A 207 -0.87 -12.82 -9.09
CA VAL A 207 0.56 -12.46 -9.16
C VAL A 207 0.99 -12.06 -10.56
N PRO A 208 0.74 -12.86 -11.64
CA PRO A 208 1.02 -12.45 -13.01
C PRO A 208 0.36 -11.12 -13.42
N VAL A 209 -0.90 -10.91 -13.03
CA VAL A 209 -1.62 -9.65 -13.31
C VAL A 209 -0.93 -8.46 -12.64
N ILE A 210 -0.57 -8.58 -11.37
CA ILE A 210 0.12 -7.52 -10.61
C ILE A 210 1.51 -7.25 -11.18
N MET A 211 2.28 -8.30 -11.46
CA MET A 211 3.62 -8.18 -12.05
C MET A 211 3.55 -7.48 -13.41
N GLY A 212 2.52 -7.77 -14.22
CA GLY A 212 2.24 -7.06 -15.45
C GLY A 212 1.92 -5.59 -15.20
N LEU A 213 0.86 -5.32 -14.44
CA LEU A 213 0.34 -3.97 -14.24
C LEU A 213 1.31 -3.01 -13.54
N PHE A 214 2.15 -3.49 -12.64
CA PHE A 214 3.07 -2.65 -11.87
C PHE A 214 4.54 -2.86 -12.23
N GLY A 215 4.97 -4.09 -12.54
CA GLY A 215 6.35 -4.41 -12.90
C GLY A 215 6.65 -4.09 -14.37
N ILE A 216 6.06 -4.87 -15.30
CA ILE A 216 6.33 -4.73 -16.73
C ILE A 216 5.91 -3.34 -17.25
N SER A 217 4.74 -2.83 -16.83
CA SER A 217 4.27 -1.51 -17.26
C SER A 217 5.23 -0.39 -16.87
N GLU A 218 5.85 -0.47 -15.69
CA GLU A 218 6.83 0.51 -15.22
C GLU A 218 8.11 0.45 -16.05
N VAL A 219 8.57 -0.77 -16.35
CA VAL A 219 9.73 -0.96 -17.25
C VAL A 219 9.47 -0.32 -18.60
N LEU A 220 8.29 -0.57 -19.21
CA LEU A 220 7.94 0.00 -20.53
C LEU A 220 7.88 1.53 -20.50
N LEU A 221 7.32 2.12 -19.45
CA LEU A 221 7.28 3.58 -19.28
C LEU A 221 8.65 4.20 -19.11
N ASN A 222 9.50 3.58 -18.31
CA ASN A 222 10.85 4.10 -18.06
C ASN A 222 11.76 3.95 -19.30
N LEU A 223 11.56 2.90 -20.12
CA LEU A 223 12.26 2.76 -21.41
C LEU A 223 11.82 3.80 -22.44
N GLU A 224 10.55 4.23 -22.40
CA GLU A 224 10.06 5.28 -23.30
C GLU A 224 10.57 6.67 -22.90
N ARG A 225 10.61 6.95 -21.59
CA ARG A 225 11.22 8.17 -21.07
C ARG A 225 12.72 8.06 -21.30
N ARG A 226 13.21 8.64 -22.41
CA ARG A 226 14.66 8.84 -22.54
C ARG A 226 15.13 9.55 -21.27
N GLU A 227 16.08 8.94 -20.54
CA GLU A 227 16.78 9.61 -19.46
C GLU A 227 17.42 10.88 -20.05
N GLU A 228 16.77 12.03 -19.90
CA GLU A 228 17.51 13.26 -19.80
C GLU A 228 18.37 13.05 -18.55
N ALA A 229 19.70 13.01 -18.76
CA ALA A 229 20.65 12.84 -17.68
C ALA A 229 20.41 13.96 -16.66
N THR A 230 19.55 13.70 -15.70
CA THR A 230 19.29 14.63 -14.60
C THR A 230 20.60 14.66 -13.83
N GLU A 231 21.27 15.79 -13.81
CA GLU A 231 22.46 15.97 -12.97
C GLU A 231 22.07 15.57 -11.55
N ILE A 232 22.58 14.42 -11.10
CA ILE A 232 22.31 13.94 -9.75
C ILE A 232 23.09 14.86 -8.81
N PHE A 233 22.40 15.87 -8.31
CA PHE A 233 22.94 16.73 -7.27
C PHE A 233 23.00 15.91 -5.99
N THR A 234 24.22 15.51 -5.60
CA THR A 234 24.47 14.85 -4.32
C THR A 234 25.06 15.88 -3.36
N PRO A 235 24.23 16.60 -2.60
CA PRO A 235 24.73 17.52 -1.59
C PRO A 235 25.48 16.74 -0.51
N PRO A 236 26.47 17.37 0.15
CA PRO A 236 27.12 16.73 1.28
C PRO A 236 26.08 16.39 2.37
N THR A 237 26.01 15.13 2.73
CA THR A 237 25.06 14.61 3.74
C THR A 237 25.63 14.75 5.16
N THR A 238 26.22 15.90 5.47
CA THR A 238 26.70 16.21 6.82
C THR A 238 25.56 16.71 7.70
N GLY A 239 25.62 16.47 9.01
CA GLY A 239 24.62 16.96 9.95
C GLY A 239 23.28 16.18 9.91
N LEU A 240 23.36 14.83 9.82
CA LEU A 240 22.20 13.95 9.83
C LEU A 240 21.39 13.99 11.14
N LEU A 241 22.02 14.40 12.23
CA LEU A 241 21.31 14.56 13.49
C LEU A 241 20.61 15.92 13.52
N PRO A 242 19.27 15.97 13.64
CA PRO A 242 18.52 17.20 13.70
C PRO A 242 18.93 18.05 14.94
N THR A 243 19.01 19.35 14.74
CA THR A 243 19.28 20.28 15.86
C THR A 243 18.08 20.38 16.81
N ARG A 244 18.28 20.97 18.00
CA ARG A 244 17.19 21.24 18.94
C ARG A 244 16.10 22.13 18.31
N GLY A 245 16.48 23.04 17.41
CA GLY A 245 15.55 23.88 16.65
C GLY A 245 14.70 23.06 15.67
N ASP A 246 15.34 22.16 14.95
CA ASP A 246 14.66 21.26 14.00
C ASP A 246 13.65 20.35 14.72
N TRP A 247 14.04 19.77 15.86
CA TRP A 247 13.14 18.97 16.69
C TRP A 247 11.94 19.77 17.20
N ARG A 248 12.18 20.98 17.68
CA ARG A 248 11.11 21.86 18.20
C ARG A 248 10.10 22.23 17.10
N ALA A 249 10.59 22.47 15.89
CA ALA A 249 9.73 22.77 14.73
C ALA A 249 8.95 21.52 14.26
N SER A 250 9.56 20.33 14.33
CA SER A 250 9.03 19.10 13.73
C SER A 250 8.16 18.25 14.67
N ALA A 251 8.28 18.40 16.01
CA ALA A 251 7.60 17.52 16.96
C ALA A 251 6.07 17.52 16.81
N ALA A 252 5.45 18.70 16.70
CA ALA A 252 4.01 18.81 16.51
C ALA A 252 3.55 18.31 15.11
N PRO A 253 4.24 18.68 14.00
CA PRO A 253 4.01 18.06 12.69
C PRO A 253 4.09 16.54 12.69
N ILE A 254 5.12 15.94 13.30
CA ILE A 254 5.26 14.48 13.40
C ILE A 254 4.06 13.87 14.12
N PHE A 255 3.63 14.44 15.24
CA PHE A 255 2.49 13.91 15.98
C PHE A 255 1.18 14.02 15.17
N ARG A 256 0.89 15.19 14.59
CA ARG A 256 -0.32 15.39 13.76
C ARG A 256 -0.29 14.49 12.53
N GLY A 257 0.85 14.41 11.85
CA GLY A 257 1.06 13.52 10.72
C GLY A 257 0.84 12.05 11.09
N SER A 258 1.37 11.61 12.24
CA SER A 258 1.17 10.23 12.72
C SER A 258 -0.31 9.90 12.95
N VAL A 259 -1.05 10.79 13.59
CA VAL A 259 -2.49 10.59 13.84
C VAL A 259 -3.28 10.60 12.53
N LEU A 260 -3.10 11.62 11.69
CA LEU A 260 -3.79 11.74 10.41
C LEU A 260 -3.47 10.56 9.50
N GLY A 261 -2.18 10.22 9.39
CA GLY A 261 -1.72 9.12 8.55
C GLY A 261 -2.31 7.79 8.97
N PHE A 262 -2.27 7.47 10.25
CA PHE A 262 -2.82 6.23 10.77
C PHE A 262 -4.30 6.03 10.40
N PHE A 263 -5.15 7.03 10.67
CA PHE A 263 -6.58 6.92 10.37
C PHE A 263 -6.87 6.91 8.87
N LEU A 264 -6.15 7.69 8.08
CA LEU A 264 -6.28 7.66 6.62
C LEU A 264 -5.76 6.34 6.03
N GLY A 265 -4.75 5.73 6.63
CA GLY A 265 -4.22 4.44 6.21
C GLY A 265 -5.21 3.27 6.38
N ILE A 266 -6.08 3.34 7.39
CA ILE A 266 -7.15 2.34 7.61
C ILE A 266 -8.19 2.39 6.47
N LEU A 267 -8.41 3.57 5.88
CA LEU A 267 -9.46 3.76 4.88
C LEU A 267 -9.03 3.22 3.53
N PRO A 268 -9.80 2.31 2.91
CA PRO A 268 -9.52 1.85 1.55
C PRO A 268 -9.44 3.02 0.56
N GLY A 269 -8.39 3.03 -0.25
CA GLY A 269 -8.15 4.05 -1.27
C GLY A 269 -7.48 5.34 -0.80
N ALA A 270 -7.58 5.73 0.47
CA ALA A 270 -6.89 6.91 0.96
C ALA A 270 -5.36 6.73 0.97
N GLY A 271 -4.89 5.68 1.62
CA GLY A 271 -3.48 5.25 1.59
C GLY A 271 -2.46 6.30 2.01
N ALA A 272 -1.19 5.93 1.88
CA ALA A 272 -0.05 6.77 2.29
C ALA A 272 0.07 8.07 1.47
N ILE A 273 -0.32 8.02 0.19
CA ILE A 273 -0.22 9.16 -0.72
C ILE A 273 -1.13 10.30 -0.24
N ILE A 274 -2.42 10.02 -0.06
CA ILE A 274 -3.40 11.02 0.39
C ILE A 274 -3.03 11.50 1.79
N ALA A 275 -2.57 10.61 2.67
CA ALA A 275 -2.13 10.96 4.00
C ALA A 275 -1.00 12.02 3.99
N SER A 276 0.00 11.86 3.10
CA SER A 276 1.10 12.82 2.94
C SER A 276 0.60 14.18 2.48
N PHE A 277 -0.26 14.22 1.45
CA PHE A 277 -0.81 15.47 0.93
C PHE A 277 -1.69 16.19 1.94
N VAL A 278 -2.58 15.47 2.65
CA VAL A 278 -3.44 16.02 3.69
C VAL A 278 -2.59 16.55 4.83
N SER A 279 -1.57 15.81 5.27
CA SER A 279 -0.65 16.28 6.31
C SER A 279 0.05 17.57 5.91
N TYR A 280 0.58 17.65 4.68
CA TYR A 280 1.21 18.88 4.17
C TYR A 280 0.26 20.07 4.17
N ALA A 281 -0.96 19.87 3.68
CA ALA A 281 -1.97 20.91 3.65
C ALA A 281 -2.37 21.40 5.05
N VAL A 282 -2.49 20.47 6.01
CA VAL A 282 -2.77 20.80 7.41
C VAL A 282 -1.60 21.55 8.03
N GLU A 283 -0.35 21.10 7.84
CA GLU A 283 0.83 21.77 8.38
C GLU A 283 0.96 23.20 7.83
N LYS A 284 0.78 23.38 6.51
CA LYS A 284 0.79 24.70 5.89
C LYS A 284 -0.30 25.62 6.45
N ARG A 285 -1.49 25.07 6.72
CA ARG A 285 -2.63 25.86 7.25
C ARG A 285 -2.45 26.25 8.71
N VAL A 286 -1.82 25.39 9.52
CA VAL A 286 -1.61 25.60 10.96
C VAL A 286 -0.34 26.40 11.24
N SER A 287 0.58 26.45 10.27
CA SER A 287 1.84 27.17 10.41
C SER A 287 1.63 28.68 10.60
N ARG A 288 2.50 29.27 11.41
CA ARG A 288 2.62 30.73 11.52
C ARG A 288 3.30 31.37 10.32
N HIS A 289 3.97 30.57 9.48
CA HIS A 289 4.75 30.97 8.34
C HIS A 289 4.41 30.11 7.09
N PRO A 290 3.15 30.16 6.61
CA PRO A 290 2.70 29.33 5.49
C PRO A 290 3.43 29.64 4.18
N GLU A 291 4.03 30.84 4.06
CA GLU A 291 4.86 31.28 2.91
C GLU A 291 6.18 30.53 2.78
N ARG A 292 6.64 29.86 3.84
CA ARG A 292 7.88 29.07 3.83
C ARG A 292 7.70 27.69 3.19
N PHE A 293 6.45 27.20 3.11
CA PHE A 293 6.16 25.91 2.48
C PHE A 293 6.39 25.97 0.98
N GLY A 294 7.11 24.98 0.47
CA GLY A 294 7.64 24.91 -0.88
C GLY A 294 9.00 25.61 -1.07
N THR A 295 9.57 26.20 0.02
CA THR A 295 10.88 26.85 -0.02
C THR A 295 11.88 26.29 0.99
N GLY A 296 11.57 25.16 1.63
CA GLY A 296 12.44 24.45 2.58
C GLY A 296 11.97 24.52 4.03
N ALA A 297 10.66 24.49 4.27
CA ALA A 297 10.07 24.35 5.60
C ALA A 297 10.26 22.92 6.11
N ILE A 298 10.91 22.73 7.25
CA ILE A 298 11.16 21.41 7.83
C ILE A 298 9.85 20.72 8.26
N GLU A 299 8.83 21.48 8.62
CA GLU A 299 7.48 21.01 8.92
C GLU A 299 6.82 20.37 7.71
N GLY A 300 7.14 20.87 6.50
CA GLY A 300 6.67 20.32 5.22
C GLY A 300 7.35 18.99 4.83
N VAL A 301 8.39 18.61 5.54
CA VAL A 301 9.01 17.26 5.48
C VAL A 301 8.49 16.38 6.61
N ALA A 302 8.54 16.89 7.85
CA ALA A 302 8.27 16.12 9.06
C ALA A 302 6.84 15.57 9.13
N GLY A 303 5.84 16.40 8.82
CA GLY A 303 4.43 16.00 8.85
C GLY A 303 4.08 14.94 7.80
N PRO A 304 4.35 15.20 6.50
CA PRO A 304 4.08 14.24 5.42
C PRO A 304 4.80 12.89 5.57
N GLU A 305 6.06 12.90 6.01
CA GLU A 305 6.82 11.66 6.22
C GLU A 305 6.27 10.85 7.40
N ALA A 306 5.88 11.53 8.47
CA ALA A 306 5.18 10.88 9.57
C ALA A 306 3.83 10.30 9.11
N ALA A 307 3.05 11.04 8.32
CA ALA A 307 1.76 10.58 7.82
C ALA A 307 1.87 9.39 6.87
N ASN A 308 2.85 9.40 5.98
CA ASN A 308 3.17 8.31 5.06
C ASN A 308 3.41 7.00 5.82
N ASN A 309 4.33 7.02 6.78
CA ASN A 309 4.73 5.83 7.52
C ASN A 309 3.64 5.34 8.49
N ALA A 310 2.91 6.27 9.13
CA ALA A 310 1.76 5.89 9.94
C ALA A 310 0.63 5.28 9.11
N ALA A 311 0.39 5.78 7.89
CA ALA A 311 -0.61 5.21 6.99
C ALA A 311 -0.24 3.81 6.50
N ALA A 312 1.05 3.55 6.26
CA ALA A 312 1.53 2.22 5.91
C ALA A 312 1.21 1.21 7.03
N GLY A 313 1.45 1.57 8.30
CA GLY A 313 1.10 0.73 9.44
C GLY A 313 -0.43 0.60 9.64
N GLY A 314 -1.19 1.69 9.47
CA GLY A 314 -2.65 1.69 9.56
C GLY A 314 -3.33 0.75 8.56
N ALA A 315 -2.75 0.60 7.36
CA ALA A 315 -3.27 -0.25 6.31
C ALA A 315 -3.29 -1.76 6.66
N PHE A 316 -2.50 -2.20 7.64
CA PHE A 316 -2.53 -3.58 8.12
C PHE A 316 -3.80 -3.90 8.93
N ILE A 317 -4.47 -2.89 9.51
CA ILE A 317 -5.69 -3.14 10.31
C ILE A 317 -6.77 -3.82 9.49
N PRO A 318 -7.30 -3.22 8.41
CA PRO A 318 -8.35 -3.87 7.64
C PRO A 318 -7.89 -5.20 7.02
N LEU A 319 -6.63 -5.31 6.61
CA LEU A 319 -6.09 -6.57 6.09
C LEU A 319 -6.17 -7.70 7.12
N LEU A 320 -5.63 -7.48 8.32
CA LEU A 320 -5.52 -8.53 9.33
C LEU A 320 -6.83 -8.83 10.06
N THR A 321 -7.74 -7.84 10.17
CA THR A 321 -8.96 -7.96 10.96
C THR A 321 -10.22 -8.22 10.14
N LEU A 322 -10.26 -7.70 8.91
CA LEU A 322 -11.41 -7.79 8.02
C LEU A 322 -11.12 -8.65 6.78
N GLY A 323 -9.85 -8.90 6.47
CA GLY A 323 -9.45 -9.52 5.21
C GLY A 323 -9.67 -8.62 4.00
N ILE A 324 -9.70 -7.29 4.20
CA ILE A 324 -9.93 -6.31 3.15
C ILE A 324 -8.67 -5.47 2.96
N PRO A 325 -8.12 -5.42 1.74
CA PRO A 325 -6.93 -4.63 1.49
C PRO A 325 -7.27 -3.13 1.40
N ALA A 326 -6.50 -2.29 2.09
CA ALA A 326 -6.67 -0.83 2.05
C ALA A 326 -6.07 -0.18 0.78
N ASN A 327 -5.13 -0.84 0.14
CA ASN A 327 -4.45 -0.34 -1.07
C ASN A 327 -3.89 -1.50 -1.90
N ALA A 328 -3.28 -1.20 -3.06
CA ALA A 328 -2.74 -2.22 -3.96
C ALA A 328 -1.67 -3.11 -3.31
N VAL A 329 -0.80 -2.55 -2.45
CA VAL A 329 0.22 -3.33 -1.73
C VAL A 329 -0.43 -4.33 -0.77
N MET A 330 -1.45 -3.89 -0.04
CA MET A 330 -2.23 -4.75 0.85
C MET A 330 -2.99 -5.84 0.08
N ALA A 331 -3.41 -5.57 -1.16
CA ALA A 331 -4.04 -6.59 -2.01
C ALA A 331 -3.06 -7.70 -2.39
N ILE A 332 -1.79 -7.35 -2.65
CA ILE A 332 -0.75 -8.35 -2.92
C ILE A 332 -0.44 -9.15 -1.65
N LEU A 333 -0.35 -8.48 -0.49
CA LEU A 333 -0.15 -9.15 0.79
C LEU A 333 -1.33 -10.06 1.16
N LEU A 334 -2.56 -9.66 0.83
CA LEU A 334 -3.74 -10.52 0.94
C LEU A 334 -3.56 -11.79 0.10
N GLY A 335 -3.18 -11.61 -1.18
CA GLY A 335 -2.87 -12.72 -2.08
C GLY A 335 -1.75 -13.63 -1.54
N ALA A 336 -0.70 -13.03 -0.98
CA ALA A 336 0.39 -13.77 -0.33
C ALA A 336 -0.11 -14.62 0.83
N LEU A 337 -0.94 -14.07 1.72
CA LEU A 337 -1.57 -14.82 2.81
C LEU A 337 -2.38 -16.01 2.27
N MET A 338 -3.22 -15.78 1.24
CA MET A 338 -4.05 -16.84 0.65
C MET A 338 -3.21 -17.93 -0.01
N ILE A 339 -2.14 -17.59 -0.72
CA ILE A 339 -1.21 -18.56 -1.35
C ILE A 339 -0.52 -19.43 -0.29
N HIS A 340 -0.22 -18.85 0.87
CA HIS A 340 0.32 -19.60 2.00
C HIS A 340 -0.74 -20.36 2.81
N GLY A 341 -1.99 -20.45 2.30
CA GLY A 341 -3.08 -21.20 2.94
C GLY A 341 -3.71 -20.49 4.14
N LEU A 342 -3.47 -19.20 4.30
CA LEU A 342 -4.00 -18.40 5.41
C LEU A 342 -5.21 -17.60 4.94
N GLN A 343 -6.27 -17.59 5.73
CA GLN A 343 -7.42 -16.71 5.51
C GLN A 343 -7.26 -15.44 6.34
N PRO A 344 -6.97 -14.29 5.71
CA PRO A 344 -6.95 -13.01 6.43
C PRO A 344 -8.36 -12.65 6.89
N GLY A 345 -8.44 -11.99 8.04
CA GLY A 345 -9.72 -11.61 8.62
C GLY A 345 -9.81 -11.96 10.12
N PRO A 346 -11.02 -11.91 10.71
CA PRO A 346 -11.20 -11.95 12.15
C PRO A 346 -10.79 -13.27 12.80
N LEU A 347 -10.74 -14.35 12.03
CA LEU A 347 -10.31 -15.65 12.53
C LEU A 347 -8.79 -15.82 12.53
N LEU A 348 -8.03 -14.98 11.81
CA LEU A 348 -6.57 -15.09 11.68
C LEU A 348 -5.88 -15.09 13.05
N VAL A 349 -6.35 -14.23 13.97
CA VAL A 349 -5.78 -14.17 15.33
C VAL A 349 -5.91 -15.46 16.13
N LYS A 350 -6.91 -16.30 15.79
CA LYS A 350 -7.16 -17.59 16.45
C LYS A 350 -6.54 -18.77 15.69
N GLN A 351 -6.63 -18.76 14.36
CA GLN A 351 -6.18 -19.87 13.51
C GLN A 351 -4.67 -19.86 13.26
N ALA A 352 -4.09 -18.66 13.14
CA ALA A 352 -2.65 -18.47 12.92
C ALA A 352 -2.12 -17.32 13.79
N PRO A 353 -2.09 -17.49 15.13
CA PRO A 353 -1.65 -16.45 16.05
C PRO A 353 -0.17 -16.09 15.88
N ASP A 354 0.65 -17.03 15.43
CA ASP A 354 2.05 -16.84 15.07
C ASP A 354 2.22 -15.86 13.91
N VAL A 355 1.39 -15.97 12.88
CA VAL A 355 1.37 -15.04 11.75
C VAL A 355 0.84 -13.68 12.20
N PHE A 356 -0.31 -13.63 12.86
CA PHE A 356 -0.94 -12.39 13.28
C PHE A 356 -0.03 -11.56 14.19
N TRP A 357 0.44 -12.16 15.29
CA TRP A 357 1.29 -11.47 16.25
C TRP A 357 2.73 -11.31 15.75
N GLY A 358 3.23 -12.29 14.98
CA GLY A 358 4.55 -12.25 14.37
C GLY A 358 4.71 -11.07 13.40
N ILE A 359 3.71 -10.80 12.56
CA ILE A 359 3.70 -9.63 11.67
C ILE A 359 3.73 -8.35 12.50
N ILE A 360 2.81 -8.17 13.46
CA ILE A 360 2.71 -6.95 14.26
C ILE A 360 4.03 -6.68 15.01
N THR A 361 4.61 -7.68 15.64
CA THR A 361 5.84 -7.51 16.43
C THR A 361 7.08 -7.35 15.55
N SER A 362 7.10 -7.99 14.36
CA SER A 362 8.18 -7.78 13.39
C SER A 362 8.23 -6.33 12.89
N MET A 363 7.10 -5.62 12.84
CA MET A 363 7.08 -4.22 12.44
C MET A 363 7.78 -3.30 13.45
N TYR A 364 7.76 -3.60 14.78
CA TYR A 364 8.59 -2.87 15.75
C TYR A 364 10.07 -3.07 15.45
N ILE A 365 10.47 -4.33 15.24
CA ILE A 365 11.86 -4.70 14.97
C ILE A 365 12.32 -4.10 13.64
N GLY A 366 11.53 -4.28 12.57
CA GLY A 366 11.82 -3.76 11.23
C GLY A 366 11.90 -2.23 11.21
N ASN A 367 11.01 -1.54 11.95
CA ASN A 367 11.05 -0.10 12.05
C ASN A 367 12.35 0.40 12.73
N ALA A 368 12.82 -0.31 13.76
CA ALA A 368 14.13 -0.02 14.38
C ALA A 368 15.29 -0.31 13.40
N MET A 369 15.23 -1.42 12.66
CA MET A 369 16.22 -1.72 11.61
C MET A 369 16.25 -0.64 10.53
N LEU A 370 15.09 -0.10 10.13
CA LEU A 370 14.99 0.95 9.13
C LEU A 370 15.65 2.25 9.56
N LEU A 371 15.53 2.62 10.83
CA LEU A 371 16.24 3.79 11.35
C LEU A 371 17.76 3.61 11.20
N VAL A 372 18.27 2.42 11.54
CA VAL A 372 19.68 2.08 11.41
C VAL A 372 20.12 2.03 9.94
N LEU A 373 19.27 1.48 9.03
CA LEU A 373 19.59 1.40 7.61
C LEU A 373 19.54 2.76 6.92
N ASN A 374 18.64 3.66 7.33
CA ASN A 374 18.44 4.93 6.62
C ASN A 374 19.29 6.08 7.13
N LEU A 375 19.84 6.06 8.34
CA LEU A 375 20.69 7.15 8.81
C LEU A 375 22.17 6.94 8.43
N PRO A 376 22.87 5.89 8.90
CA PRO A 376 24.29 5.73 8.60
C PRO A 376 24.56 5.31 7.16
N LEU A 377 23.61 4.66 6.46
CA LEU A 377 23.80 4.16 5.11
C LEU A 377 23.33 5.13 4.00
N ILE A 378 22.88 6.33 4.36
CA ILE A 378 22.52 7.37 3.35
C ILE A 378 23.59 7.56 2.26
N PRO A 379 24.89 7.62 2.56
CA PRO A 379 25.91 7.73 1.50
C PRO A 379 25.91 6.54 0.53
N MET A 380 25.62 5.34 1.02
CA MET A 380 25.51 4.14 0.18
C MET A 380 24.26 4.25 -0.72
N TRP A 381 23.13 4.66 -0.18
CA TRP A 381 21.92 4.87 -0.96
C TRP A 381 22.08 5.95 -2.01
N ALA A 382 22.78 7.04 -1.70
CA ALA A 382 23.09 8.09 -2.65
C ALA A 382 23.96 7.60 -3.82
N LEU A 383 24.91 6.67 -3.57
CA LEU A 383 25.68 6.04 -4.63
C LEU A 383 24.84 5.17 -5.55
N LEU A 384 23.84 4.49 -4.99
CA LEU A 384 22.95 3.63 -5.74
C LEU A 384 22.12 4.41 -6.77
N LEU A 385 21.75 5.66 -6.48
CA LEU A 385 21.04 6.54 -7.41
C LEU A 385 21.83 6.82 -8.71
N ARG A 386 23.14 6.53 -8.73
CA ARG A 386 23.98 6.67 -9.93
C ARG A 386 23.90 5.46 -10.87
N VAL A 387 23.24 4.36 -10.46
CA VAL A 387 23.08 3.17 -11.32
C VAL A 387 22.11 3.49 -12.46
N PRO A 388 22.54 3.43 -13.73
CA PRO A 388 21.67 3.70 -14.85
C PRO A 388 20.49 2.69 -14.91
N TYR A 389 19.31 3.18 -15.21
CA TYR A 389 18.12 2.32 -15.34
C TYR A 389 18.33 1.21 -16.39
N ALA A 390 19.14 1.49 -17.43
CA ALA A 390 19.52 0.54 -18.46
C ALA A 390 20.16 -0.75 -17.92
N ILE A 391 20.83 -0.69 -16.74
CA ILE A 391 21.38 -1.87 -16.08
C ILE A 391 20.31 -2.59 -15.26
N MET A 392 19.35 -1.86 -14.69
CA MET A 392 18.36 -2.42 -13.77
C MET A 392 17.21 -3.13 -14.48
N PHE A 393 16.71 -2.58 -15.60
CA PHE A 393 15.50 -3.11 -16.23
C PHE A 393 15.62 -4.57 -16.72
N PRO A 394 16.77 -5.06 -17.25
CA PRO A 394 16.89 -6.47 -17.65
C PRO A 394 16.71 -7.44 -16.47
N PHE A 395 17.25 -7.06 -15.29
CA PHE A 395 17.07 -7.87 -14.08
C PHE A 395 15.61 -7.86 -13.61
N ILE A 396 14.93 -6.71 -13.67
CA ILE A 396 13.50 -6.63 -13.35
C ILE A 396 12.70 -7.55 -14.25
N LEU A 397 12.93 -7.50 -15.57
CA LEU A 397 12.26 -8.36 -16.54
C LEU A 397 12.54 -9.84 -16.27
N LEU A 398 13.79 -10.20 -15.99
CA LEU A 398 14.19 -11.56 -15.68
C LEU A 398 13.47 -12.07 -14.43
N PHE A 399 13.45 -11.29 -13.35
CA PHE A 399 12.75 -11.65 -12.11
C PHE A 399 11.22 -11.71 -12.32
N CYS A 400 10.64 -10.84 -13.15
CA CYS A 400 9.23 -10.92 -13.52
C CYS A 400 8.91 -12.25 -14.23
N LEU A 401 9.74 -12.65 -15.21
CA LEU A 401 9.53 -13.89 -15.95
C LEU A 401 9.66 -15.13 -15.05
N ILE A 402 10.73 -15.18 -14.25
CA ILE A 402 10.95 -16.28 -13.30
C ILE A 402 9.80 -16.32 -12.29
N GLY A 403 9.41 -15.15 -11.75
CA GLY A 403 8.35 -15.03 -10.76
C GLY A 403 6.99 -15.50 -11.29
N ALA A 404 6.58 -15.01 -12.46
CA ALA A 404 5.30 -15.42 -13.06
C ALA A 404 5.23 -16.93 -13.33
N TYR A 405 6.32 -17.53 -13.81
CA TYR A 405 6.38 -18.98 -14.04
C TYR A 405 6.37 -19.77 -12.72
N SER A 406 7.09 -19.31 -11.70
CA SER A 406 7.27 -20.05 -10.43
C SER A 406 5.99 -20.20 -9.61
N VAL A 407 4.98 -19.33 -9.81
CA VAL A 407 3.71 -19.37 -9.06
C VAL A 407 2.87 -20.59 -9.46
N GLY A 408 2.64 -20.77 -10.75
CA GLY A 408 1.75 -21.83 -11.26
C GLY A 408 2.45 -22.92 -12.06
N ASN A 409 3.78 -22.83 -12.25
CA ASN A 409 4.55 -23.64 -13.20
C ASN A 409 3.90 -23.68 -14.61
N ASN A 410 3.24 -22.59 -15.00
CA ASN A 410 2.45 -22.45 -16.20
C ASN A 410 2.99 -21.32 -17.08
N VAL A 411 3.34 -21.64 -18.31
CA VAL A 411 3.80 -20.64 -19.30
C VAL A 411 2.70 -19.61 -19.60
N GLY A 412 1.43 -20.01 -19.49
CA GLY A 412 0.28 -19.12 -19.66
C GLY A 412 0.28 -17.93 -18.67
N ASP A 413 0.80 -18.10 -17.47
CA ASP A 413 0.94 -17.02 -16.48
C ASP A 413 1.92 -15.94 -16.99
N GLY A 414 2.97 -16.35 -17.70
CA GLY A 414 3.88 -15.43 -18.37
C GLY A 414 3.17 -14.60 -19.46
N LEU A 415 2.27 -15.23 -20.24
CA LEU A 415 1.45 -14.49 -21.23
C LEU A 415 0.48 -13.53 -20.56
N VAL A 416 -0.20 -13.95 -19.49
CA VAL A 416 -1.08 -13.07 -18.70
C VAL A 416 -0.29 -11.86 -18.19
N MET A 417 0.90 -12.08 -17.63
CA MET A 417 1.78 -11.01 -17.16
C MET A 417 2.13 -10.02 -18.28
N TRP A 418 2.51 -10.48 -19.47
CA TRP A 418 2.83 -9.61 -20.60
C TRP A 418 1.61 -8.82 -21.10
N VAL A 419 0.44 -9.47 -21.22
CA VAL A 419 -0.81 -8.80 -21.60
C VAL A 419 -1.14 -7.68 -20.62
N PHE A 420 -1.12 -7.97 -19.33
CA PHE A 420 -1.36 -6.95 -18.30
C PHE A 420 -0.22 -5.92 -18.19
N GLY A 421 0.99 -6.25 -18.62
CA GLY A 421 2.08 -5.30 -18.75
C GLY A 421 1.81 -4.23 -19.81
N ILE A 422 1.38 -4.66 -20.97
CA ILE A 422 0.98 -3.75 -22.07
C ILE A 422 -0.28 -2.95 -21.67
N VAL A 423 -1.28 -3.62 -21.10
CA VAL A 423 -2.48 -2.96 -20.59
C VAL A 423 -2.12 -1.91 -19.54
N GLY A 424 -1.29 -2.25 -18.56
CA GLY A 424 -0.86 -1.32 -17.51
C GLY A 424 -0.09 -0.12 -18.05
N TYR A 425 0.76 -0.33 -19.07
CA TYR A 425 1.45 0.74 -19.77
C TYR A 425 0.46 1.71 -20.45
N LEU A 426 -0.53 1.17 -21.17
CA LEU A 426 -1.58 1.97 -21.81
C LEU A 426 -2.45 2.70 -20.76
N LEU A 427 -2.86 2.02 -19.70
CA LEU A 427 -3.63 2.61 -18.62
C LEU A 427 -2.92 3.84 -18.05
N LYS A 428 -1.62 3.73 -17.74
CA LYS A 428 -0.83 4.85 -17.24
C LYS A 428 -0.71 6.00 -18.23
N LYS A 429 -0.61 5.72 -19.54
CA LYS A 429 -0.61 6.77 -20.58
C LYS A 429 -1.91 7.56 -20.68
N PHE A 430 -3.04 6.94 -20.33
CA PHE A 430 -4.34 7.58 -20.33
C PHE A 430 -4.81 8.00 -18.94
N ASP A 431 -3.90 8.06 -17.96
CA ASP A 431 -4.17 8.44 -16.57
C ASP A 431 -5.23 7.56 -15.88
N TYR A 432 -5.17 6.25 -16.12
CA TYR A 432 -5.96 5.26 -15.38
C TYR A 432 -5.09 4.62 -14.29
N GLU A 433 -5.65 4.48 -13.10
CA GLU A 433 -4.99 3.83 -11.97
C GLU A 433 -5.20 2.31 -11.99
N GLY A 434 -4.12 1.52 -11.86
CA GLY A 434 -4.21 0.05 -11.79
C GLY A 434 -4.69 -0.47 -10.44
N ALA A 435 -4.61 0.34 -9.37
CA ALA A 435 -4.98 -0.08 -8.03
C ALA A 435 -6.46 -0.48 -7.88
N PRO A 436 -7.45 0.26 -8.42
CA PRO A 436 -8.86 -0.14 -8.37
C PRO A 436 -9.13 -1.46 -9.06
N LEU A 437 -8.42 -1.75 -10.17
CA LEU A 437 -8.55 -3.02 -10.88
C LEU A 437 -8.11 -4.20 -10.00
N ILE A 438 -6.92 -4.11 -9.39
CA ILE A 438 -6.40 -5.20 -8.56
C ILE A 438 -7.24 -5.41 -7.31
N LEU A 439 -7.64 -4.33 -6.64
CA LEU A 439 -8.50 -4.43 -5.45
C LEU A 439 -9.85 -5.07 -5.77
N ALA A 440 -10.47 -4.65 -6.87
CA ALA A 440 -11.73 -5.22 -7.31
C ALA A 440 -11.59 -6.69 -7.76
N MET A 441 -10.48 -7.04 -8.42
CA MET A 441 -10.18 -8.42 -8.81
C MET A 441 -10.07 -9.34 -7.58
N VAL A 442 -9.47 -8.86 -6.47
CA VAL A 442 -9.32 -9.63 -5.24
C VAL A 442 -10.62 -9.68 -4.42
N ILE A 443 -11.28 -8.52 -4.28
CA ILE A 443 -12.51 -8.41 -3.46
C ILE A 443 -13.71 -9.01 -4.17
N GLY A 444 -13.72 -9.00 -5.53
CA GLY A 444 -14.85 -9.43 -6.34
C GLY A 444 -15.40 -10.83 -6.01
N PRO A 445 -14.57 -11.87 -6.04
CA PRO A 445 -14.99 -13.23 -5.67
C PRO A 445 -15.56 -13.31 -4.24
N MET A 446 -14.90 -12.66 -3.27
CA MET A 446 -15.36 -12.63 -1.87
C MET A 446 -16.71 -11.90 -1.73
N MET A 447 -16.87 -10.79 -2.46
CA MET A 447 -18.10 -10.00 -2.48
C MET A 447 -19.27 -10.80 -3.12
N GLU A 448 -18.99 -11.51 -4.23
CA GLU A 448 -19.96 -12.37 -4.88
C GLU A 448 -20.41 -13.52 -3.95
N GLU A 449 -19.45 -14.17 -3.30
CA GLU A 449 -19.74 -15.23 -2.33
C GLU A 449 -20.61 -14.71 -1.17
N ALA A 450 -20.25 -13.58 -0.57
CA ALA A 450 -21.01 -12.95 0.51
C ALA A 450 -22.43 -12.55 0.05
N LEU A 451 -22.55 -12.02 -1.17
CA LEU A 451 -23.87 -11.70 -1.75
C LEU A 451 -24.74 -12.95 -1.89
N ARG A 452 -24.22 -14.01 -2.48
CA ARG A 452 -24.95 -15.25 -2.71
C ARG A 452 -25.33 -15.93 -1.40
N GLN A 453 -24.40 -16.01 -0.43
CA GLN A 453 -24.71 -16.54 0.90
C GLN A 453 -25.81 -15.73 1.59
N SER A 454 -25.76 -14.39 1.48
CA SER A 454 -26.79 -13.52 2.04
C SER A 454 -28.18 -13.79 1.44
N LEU A 455 -28.23 -13.94 0.11
CA LEU A 455 -29.49 -14.25 -0.60
C LEU A 455 -30.02 -15.65 -0.29
N ILE A 456 -29.13 -16.64 -0.16
CA ILE A 456 -29.52 -18.00 0.25
C ILE A 456 -30.15 -17.96 1.67
N LEU A 457 -29.49 -17.30 2.62
CA LEU A 457 -29.97 -17.17 4.00
C LEU A 457 -31.27 -16.39 4.13
N SER A 458 -31.53 -15.44 3.21
CA SER A 458 -32.76 -14.62 3.21
C SER A 458 -33.80 -15.10 2.23
N SER A 459 -33.70 -16.33 1.69
CA SER A 459 -34.62 -16.90 0.70
C SER A 459 -34.80 -15.99 -0.53
N GLY A 460 -33.74 -15.35 -1.00
CA GLY A 460 -33.70 -14.46 -2.17
C GLY A 460 -34.08 -13.00 -1.89
N SER A 461 -34.32 -12.61 -0.63
CA SER A 461 -34.72 -11.25 -0.29
C SER A 461 -33.52 -10.30 -0.15
N PHE A 462 -33.50 -9.24 -0.96
CA PHE A 462 -32.54 -8.14 -0.81
C PHE A 462 -32.80 -7.26 0.44
N ALA A 463 -33.95 -7.39 1.08
CA ALA A 463 -34.27 -6.65 2.30
C ALA A 463 -33.27 -6.95 3.44
N VAL A 464 -32.56 -8.09 3.39
CA VAL A 464 -31.51 -8.47 4.36
C VAL A 464 -30.43 -7.43 4.52
N PHE A 465 -30.08 -6.73 3.44
CA PHE A 465 -29.03 -5.71 3.46
C PHE A 465 -29.46 -4.40 4.14
N VAL A 466 -30.75 -4.13 4.20
CA VAL A 466 -31.32 -2.91 4.80
C VAL A 466 -31.88 -3.18 6.19
N SER A 467 -32.34 -4.41 6.46
CA SER A 467 -32.89 -4.79 7.77
C SER A 467 -31.82 -4.98 8.85
N ARG A 468 -30.58 -5.26 8.46
CA ARG A 468 -29.45 -5.41 9.38
C ARG A 468 -28.73 -4.07 9.56
N PRO A 469 -28.62 -3.51 10.79
CA PRO A 469 -28.21 -2.11 10.99
C PRO A 469 -26.79 -1.83 10.51
N ILE A 470 -25.84 -2.76 10.69
CA ILE A 470 -24.45 -2.58 10.26
C ILE A 470 -24.38 -2.59 8.72
N SER A 471 -25.00 -3.56 8.06
CA SER A 471 -25.07 -3.65 6.61
C SER A 471 -25.75 -2.41 6.01
N ALA A 472 -26.90 -2.01 6.55
CA ALA A 472 -27.63 -0.82 6.12
C ALA A 472 -26.75 0.46 6.25
N GLY A 473 -26.01 0.59 7.35
CA GLY A 473 -25.09 1.70 7.57
C GLY A 473 -23.98 1.77 6.51
N PHE A 474 -23.34 0.64 6.20
CA PHE A 474 -22.31 0.58 5.16
C PHE A 474 -22.85 0.90 3.77
N ILE A 475 -24.03 0.37 3.41
CA ILE A 475 -24.67 0.66 2.12
C ILE A 475 -25.08 2.14 2.02
N LEU A 476 -25.64 2.71 3.09
CA LEU A 476 -26.00 4.12 3.13
C LEU A 476 -24.80 5.02 2.92
N VAL A 477 -23.69 4.76 3.62
CA VAL A 477 -22.46 5.52 3.46
C VAL A 477 -21.92 5.38 2.03
N SER A 478 -21.94 4.18 1.45
CA SER A 478 -21.51 3.94 0.07
C SER A 478 -22.37 4.74 -0.92
N ALA A 479 -23.68 4.72 -0.77
CA ALA A 479 -24.61 5.46 -1.61
C ALA A 479 -24.37 6.98 -1.51
N LEU A 480 -24.18 7.49 -0.29
CA LEU A 480 -23.86 8.91 -0.08
C LEU A 480 -22.57 9.33 -0.75
N LEU A 481 -21.50 8.54 -0.61
CA LEU A 481 -20.21 8.81 -1.24
C LEU A 481 -20.28 8.82 -2.78
N LEU A 482 -21.08 7.94 -3.38
CA LEU A 482 -21.28 7.91 -4.83
C LEU A 482 -22.14 9.08 -5.33
N LEU A 483 -23.13 9.53 -4.56
CA LEU A 483 -24.06 10.59 -4.95
C LEU A 483 -23.48 12.00 -4.70
N LEU A 484 -22.67 12.20 -3.66
CA LEU A 484 -22.08 13.51 -3.32
C LEU A 484 -21.39 14.23 -4.49
N PRO A 485 -20.54 13.60 -5.30
CA PRO A 485 -19.91 14.24 -6.44
C PRO A 485 -20.91 14.62 -7.55
N LEU A 486 -21.96 13.83 -7.73
CA LEU A 486 -23.02 14.09 -8.72
C LEU A 486 -23.84 15.32 -8.34
N LEU A 487 -24.15 15.46 -7.05
CA LEU A 487 -24.89 16.62 -6.52
C LEU A 487 -24.06 17.92 -6.61
N ARG A 488 -22.74 17.85 -6.38
CA ARG A 488 -21.85 19.01 -6.52
C ARG A 488 -21.73 19.49 -7.97
N ARG A 489 -21.63 18.59 -8.95
CA ARG A 489 -21.62 18.96 -10.38
C ARG A 489 -22.92 19.61 -10.85
N GLY A 490 -24.06 19.25 -10.28
CA GLY A 490 -25.34 19.91 -10.58
C GLY A 490 -25.41 21.38 -10.11
N HIS A 491 -24.65 21.74 -9.08
CA HIS A 491 -24.63 23.11 -8.56
C HIS A 491 -23.72 24.04 -9.37
N ASP A 492 -22.66 23.50 -10.01
CA ASP A 492 -21.75 24.28 -10.86
C ASP A 492 -22.31 24.56 -12.27
N LEU A 493 -23.43 23.93 -12.64
CA LEU A 493 -24.15 24.15 -13.91
C LEU A 493 -25.18 25.28 -13.84
N ILE A 494 -25.39 25.92 -12.68
CA ILE A 494 -26.21 27.12 -12.57
C ILE A 494 -25.31 28.32 -12.86
N PRO A 495 -25.45 28.99 -14.02
CA PRO A 495 -24.66 30.19 -14.34
C PRO A 495 -24.96 31.25 -13.26
N ARG A 496 -23.94 31.64 -12.49
CA ARG A 496 -24.01 32.85 -11.68
C ARG A 496 -24.23 34.02 -12.65
N GLN A 497 -25.46 34.46 -12.74
CA GLN A 497 -25.76 35.74 -13.35
C GLN A 497 -25.01 36.84 -12.56
N ARG A 498 -24.01 37.39 -13.20
CA ARG A 498 -23.52 38.74 -12.95
C ARG A 498 -23.39 39.48 -14.27
#